data_f5c3cdbfbf71d22e877f19dfacf487f6
#
_entry.id   f5c3cdbfbf71d22e877f19dfacf487f6
#
_cell.length_a   1.000
_cell.length_b   1.000
_cell.length_c   1.000
_cell.angle_alpha   90.00
_cell.angle_beta   90.00
_cell.angle_gamma   90.00
#
_symmetry.space_group_name_H-M   'P 1'
#
loop_
_entity.id
_entity.type
_entity.pdbx_description
1 polymer ?
#
loop_
_entity_poly.entity_id
_entity_poly.type
_entity_poly.pdbx_seq_one_letter_code
_entity_poly.pdbx_strand_id
1 'polypeptide(L)'
;MEIVLSTDRMGMDRGSLKSDNINDSNILQFMKKHQIATYQQLLQKSVENIAWYWNAVNEDLGFEWYNDYTQVFDSSEGFPRTKWFLNGKCNIVYNAVDKHARNHPDKIAYIFENERGISKTISYDQLASEVNSLATALKHAGVKKGDTVGIYMPMIPEAFFSMLACSKIGAVHATVFSGFGGQALCSRLRDCNAQILITADTMQRKSQNIDLKERWTKALEGTSVLKIITVGRTDSYNGREIISYSEFIKDYLGISCDTEIMDSEDPLFILYTSG
;
A
#
# COMPACT_ATOMS: atom_id res chain seq x y z
N MET A 1 -3.11 -33.61 17.21
CA MET A 1 -3.56 -32.47 18.06
C MET A 1 -4.38 -31.55 17.16
N GLU A 2 -5.71 -31.67 17.25
CA GLU A 2 -6.64 -30.89 16.44
C GLU A 2 -6.68 -29.46 16.96
N ILE A 3 -6.33 -28.50 16.09
CA ILE A 3 -6.57 -27.08 16.38
C ILE A 3 -8.01 -26.78 15.91
N VAL A 4 -8.95 -26.78 16.84
CA VAL A 4 -10.33 -26.34 16.57
C VAL A 4 -10.36 -24.81 16.60
N LEU A 5 -10.36 -24.19 15.42
CA LEU A 5 -10.73 -22.78 15.28
C LEU A 5 -12.27 -22.72 15.25
N SER A 6 -12.91 -22.44 16.39
CA SER A 6 -14.34 -22.18 16.42
C SER A 6 -14.63 -20.78 15.86
N THR A 7 -15.17 -20.70 14.68
CA THR A 7 -15.85 -19.51 14.16
C THR A 7 -17.27 -19.89 13.79
N ASP A 8 -18.11 -20.02 14.80
CA ASP A 8 -19.55 -19.96 14.63
C ASP A 8 -19.96 -18.49 14.57
N ARG A 9 -20.16 -18.00 13.33
CA ARG A 9 -21.12 -16.96 12.90
C ARG A 9 -20.73 -16.44 11.54
N MET A 10 -21.19 -17.10 10.50
CA MET A 10 -21.61 -16.64 9.18
C MET A 10 -21.57 -17.84 8.24
N GLY A 11 -22.70 -18.22 7.65
CA GLY A 11 -22.82 -19.35 6.74
C GLY A 11 -22.08 -19.15 5.42
N MET A 12 -20.77 -19.22 5.47
CA MET A 12 -19.92 -19.41 4.31
C MET A 12 -19.49 -20.86 4.26
N ASP A 13 -19.71 -21.47 3.11
CA ASP A 13 -19.27 -22.83 2.79
C ASP A 13 -17.78 -22.96 3.16
N ARG A 14 -17.49 -23.74 4.20
CA ARG A 14 -16.13 -24.04 4.62
C ARG A 14 -15.53 -24.98 3.59
N GLY A 15 -14.92 -24.44 2.56
CA GLY A 15 -13.96 -25.23 1.79
C GLY A 15 -13.02 -25.88 2.79
N SER A 16 -13.09 -27.21 2.91
CA SER A 16 -12.25 -27.98 3.81
C SER A 16 -10.78 -27.62 3.52
N LEU A 17 -10.16 -26.89 4.44
CA LEU A 17 -8.70 -26.79 4.46
C LEU A 17 -8.21 -28.24 4.61
N LYS A 18 -7.72 -28.80 3.50
CA LYS A 18 -7.14 -30.13 3.52
C LYS A 18 -6.02 -30.13 4.56
N SER A 19 -5.99 -31.15 5.41
CA SER A 19 -4.99 -31.31 6.48
C SER A 19 -3.52 -31.14 6.02
N ASP A 20 -3.27 -31.36 4.73
CA ASP A 20 -1.96 -31.21 4.11
C ASP A 20 -1.45 -29.75 4.07
N ASN A 21 -2.35 -28.74 4.03
CA ASN A 21 -1.98 -27.33 3.99
C ASN A 21 -1.62 -26.75 5.37
N ILE A 22 -2.00 -27.39 6.47
CA ILE A 22 -1.70 -26.89 7.81
C ILE A 22 -0.21 -27.10 8.14
N ASN A 23 0.37 -28.21 7.71
CA ASN A 23 1.78 -28.54 7.96
C ASN A 23 2.76 -27.65 7.20
N ASP A 24 2.32 -26.96 6.14
CA ASP A 24 3.12 -26.04 5.33
C ASP A 24 2.83 -24.56 5.62
N SER A 25 2.03 -24.27 6.65
CA SER A 25 1.75 -22.87 7.00
C SER A 25 3.01 -22.15 7.48
N ASN A 26 3.15 -20.87 7.08
CA ASN A 26 4.29 -20.03 7.49
C ASN A 26 4.44 -19.96 9.02
N ILE A 27 3.33 -19.98 9.77
CA ILE A 27 3.34 -19.98 11.24
C ILE A 27 4.01 -21.25 11.78
N LEU A 28 3.68 -22.41 11.24
CA LEU A 28 4.31 -23.67 11.69
C LEU A 28 5.78 -23.76 11.30
N GLN A 29 6.15 -23.25 10.13
CA GLN A 29 7.55 -23.17 9.72
C GLN A 29 8.33 -22.23 10.65
N PHE A 30 7.78 -21.07 10.96
CA PHE A 30 8.32 -20.11 11.95
C PHE A 30 8.49 -20.77 13.32
N MET A 31 7.44 -21.44 13.83
CA MET A 31 7.50 -22.14 15.11
C MET A 31 8.59 -23.23 15.13
N LYS A 32 8.71 -24.03 14.07
CA LYS A 32 9.75 -25.05 13.93
C LYS A 32 11.14 -24.43 13.95
N LYS A 33 11.38 -23.38 13.16
CA LYS A 33 12.65 -22.64 13.09
C LYS A 33 13.09 -22.11 14.44
N HIS A 34 12.15 -21.58 15.23
CA HIS A 34 12.41 -20.97 16.54
C HIS A 34 12.18 -21.94 17.73
N GLN A 35 12.02 -23.24 17.46
CA GLN A 35 11.85 -24.30 18.48
C GLN A 35 10.67 -24.05 19.42
N ILE A 36 9.55 -23.55 18.89
CA ILE A 36 8.33 -23.28 19.65
C ILE A 36 7.35 -24.45 19.43
N ALA A 37 6.98 -25.14 20.50
CA ALA A 37 6.18 -26.35 20.42
C ALA A 37 4.69 -26.11 20.18
N THR A 38 4.13 -24.99 20.65
CA THR A 38 2.69 -24.70 20.54
C THR A 38 2.43 -23.25 20.12
N TYR A 39 1.30 -23.01 19.47
CA TYR A 39 0.85 -21.66 19.11
C TYR A 39 0.66 -20.76 20.34
N GLN A 40 0.19 -21.34 21.45
CA GLN A 40 0.04 -20.60 22.71
C GLN A 40 1.39 -20.10 23.23
N GLN A 41 2.45 -20.91 23.14
CA GLN A 41 3.80 -20.48 23.51
C GLN A 41 4.32 -19.37 22.58
N LEU A 42 3.99 -19.42 21.28
CA LEU A 42 4.33 -18.34 20.33
C LEU A 42 3.65 -17.04 20.73
N LEU A 43 2.33 -17.06 21.00
CA LEU A 43 1.58 -15.87 21.44
C LEU A 43 2.17 -15.29 22.71
N GLN A 44 2.41 -16.12 23.73
CA GLN A 44 2.98 -15.68 24.98
C GLN A 44 4.34 -15.03 24.77
N LYS A 45 5.24 -15.69 24.04
CA LYS A 45 6.60 -15.18 23.77
C LYS A 45 6.59 -13.88 22.95
N SER A 46 5.64 -13.74 21.99
CA SER A 46 5.50 -12.54 21.17
C SER A 46 5.10 -11.30 21.96
N VAL A 47 4.32 -11.47 23.05
CA VAL A 47 3.89 -10.39 23.95
C VAL A 47 4.96 -10.09 25.00
N GLU A 48 5.58 -11.13 25.58
CA GLU A 48 6.59 -10.98 26.63
C GLU A 48 7.92 -10.44 26.08
N ASN A 49 8.26 -10.74 24.84
CA ASN A 49 9.47 -10.28 24.19
C ASN A 49 9.19 -9.75 22.77
N ILE A 50 8.61 -8.57 22.71
CA ILE A 50 8.23 -7.88 21.47
C ILE A 50 9.43 -7.70 20.54
N ALA A 51 10.59 -7.31 21.08
CA ALA A 51 11.79 -7.08 20.29
C ALA A 51 12.29 -8.38 19.62
N TRP A 52 12.35 -9.49 20.38
CA TRP A 52 12.70 -10.79 19.82
C TRP A 52 11.73 -11.19 18.69
N TYR A 53 10.42 -11.06 18.93
CA TYR A 53 9.41 -11.48 17.97
C TYR A 53 9.54 -10.76 16.63
N TRP A 54 9.61 -9.42 16.67
CA TRP A 54 9.70 -8.65 15.43
C TRP A 54 11.06 -8.77 14.75
N ASN A 55 12.15 -8.98 15.50
CA ASN A 55 13.44 -9.32 14.91
C ASN A 55 13.36 -10.66 14.16
N ALA A 56 12.81 -11.70 14.80
CA ALA A 56 12.64 -13.00 14.22
C ALA A 56 11.73 -13.00 12.97
N VAL A 57 10.63 -12.23 12.99
CA VAL A 57 9.75 -12.04 11.83
C VAL A 57 10.49 -11.34 10.69
N ASN A 58 11.25 -10.29 10.99
CA ASN A 58 12.03 -9.54 10.01
C ASN A 58 13.07 -10.43 9.31
N GLU A 59 13.78 -11.27 10.08
CA GLU A 59 14.72 -12.26 9.55
C GLU A 59 14.02 -13.34 8.73
N ASP A 60 12.86 -13.81 9.18
CA ASP A 60 12.11 -14.89 8.51
C ASP A 60 11.51 -14.45 7.17
N LEU A 61 11.07 -13.18 7.09
CA LEU A 61 10.61 -12.57 5.85
C LEU A 61 11.77 -12.22 4.90
N GLY A 62 13.02 -12.32 5.34
CA GLY A 62 14.19 -11.89 4.57
C GLY A 62 14.09 -10.41 4.20
N PHE A 63 13.64 -9.57 5.12
CA PHE A 63 13.55 -8.13 4.89
C PHE A 63 14.95 -7.54 4.77
N GLU A 64 15.19 -6.78 3.71
CA GLU A 64 16.49 -6.19 3.41
C GLU A 64 16.52 -4.72 3.83
N TRP A 65 17.56 -4.36 4.59
CA TRP A 65 17.82 -3.01 5.07
C TRP A 65 18.97 -2.39 4.27
N TYR A 66 18.87 -1.12 3.92
CA TYR A 66 20.01 -0.36 3.40
C TYR A 66 21.03 -0.05 4.50
N ASN A 67 20.53 0.12 5.72
CA ASN A 67 21.32 0.23 6.95
C ASN A 67 20.56 -0.49 8.06
N ASP A 68 21.22 -1.40 8.76
CA ASP A 68 20.60 -2.15 9.84
C ASP A 68 20.18 -1.25 11.00
N TYR A 69 19.12 -1.63 11.69
CA TYR A 69 18.65 -0.96 12.88
C TYR A 69 19.51 -1.29 14.10
N THR A 70 19.58 -0.39 15.04
CA THR A 70 20.32 -0.58 16.30
C THR A 70 19.45 -1.16 17.41
N GLN A 71 18.13 -0.96 17.33
CA GLN A 71 17.16 -1.44 18.31
C GLN A 71 15.82 -1.66 17.63
N VAL A 72 15.17 -2.81 17.92
CA VAL A 72 13.88 -3.17 17.30
C VAL A 72 12.72 -2.34 17.80
N PHE A 73 12.72 -2.06 19.12
CA PHE A 73 11.57 -1.46 19.79
C PHE A 73 12.01 -0.57 20.93
N ASP A 74 11.49 0.65 20.99
CA ASP A 74 11.70 1.59 22.08
C ASP A 74 10.37 2.20 22.50
N SER A 75 10.00 1.99 23.76
CA SER A 75 8.80 2.56 24.39
C SER A 75 9.13 3.50 25.55
N SER A 76 10.37 4.01 25.65
CA SER A 76 10.83 4.86 26.75
C SER A 76 10.02 6.16 26.90
N GLU A 77 9.48 6.68 25.79
CA GLU A 77 8.60 7.86 25.76
C GLU A 77 7.12 7.53 26.05
N GLY A 78 6.79 6.25 26.26
CA GLY A 78 5.43 5.76 26.49
C GLY A 78 4.56 5.73 25.24
N PHE A 79 3.40 5.04 25.34
CA PHE A 79 2.41 5.01 24.26
C PHE A 79 1.74 6.41 24.12
N PRO A 80 1.51 6.94 22.88
CA PRO A 80 1.70 6.29 21.57
C PRO A 80 3.05 6.58 20.88
N ARG A 81 4.06 7.08 21.60
CA ARG A 81 5.34 7.51 21.02
C ARG A 81 6.36 6.38 20.91
N THR A 82 5.90 5.16 20.76
CA THR A 82 6.74 3.99 20.52
C THR A 82 7.46 4.09 19.19
N LYS A 83 8.77 3.79 19.20
CA LYS A 83 9.60 3.77 17.99
C LYS A 83 9.97 2.36 17.62
N TRP A 84 10.12 2.12 16.31
CA TRP A 84 10.39 0.80 15.74
C TRP A 84 11.61 0.81 14.84
N PHE A 85 12.45 -0.22 14.95
CA PHE A 85 13.64 -0.43 14.12
C PHE A 85 14.54 0.81 14.04
N LEU A 86 14.91 1.35 15.19
CA LEU A 86 15.62 2.61 15.35
C LEU A 86 16.89 2.67 14.50
N ASN A 87 17.09 3.78 13.80
CA ASN A 87 18.20 4.03 12.86
C ASN A 87 18.22 3.10 11.64
N GLY A 88 17.25 2.20 11.51
CA GLY A 88 17.10 1.36 10.31
C GLY A 88 16.78 2.20 9.08
N LYS A 89 17.39 1.87 7.95
CA LYS A 89 17.09 2.50 6.66
C LYS A 89 16.55 1.46 5.71
N CYS A 90 15.36 1.69 5.19
CA CYS A 90 14.67 0.75 4.31
C CYS A 90 13.77 1.48 3.31
N ASN A 91 13.18 0.71 2.41
CA ASN A 91 11.99 1.13 1.66
C ASN A 91 11.10 -0.09 1.45
N ILE A 92 9.82 0.07 1.74
CA ILE A 92 8.86 -1.02 1.62
C ILE A 92 8.74 -1.52 0.18
N VAL A 93 8.87 -0.63 -0.82
CA VAL A 93 8.75 -0.98 -2.24
C VAL A 93 9.94 -1.79 -2.71
N TYR A 94 11.15 -1.49 -2.23
CA TYR A 94 12.30 -2.33 -2.50
C TYR A 94 12.03 -3.78 -2.05
N ASN A 95 11.53 -3.95 -0.84
CA ASN A 95 11.25 -5.26 -0.28
C ASN A 95 10.03 -5.96 -0.90
N ALA A 96 8.97 -5.22 -1.20
CA ALA A 96 7.73 -5.79 -1.71
C ALA A 96 7.70 -5.95 -3.23
N VAL A 97 8.49 -5.19 -3.97
CA VAL A 97 8.45 -5.14 -5.44
C VAL A 97 9.81 -5.36 -6.07
N ASP A 98 10.78 -4.46 -5.82
CA ASP A 98 12.00 -4.39 -6.62
C ASP A 98 12.86 -5.66 -6.54
N LYS A 99 13.07 -6.19 -5.34
CA LYS A 99 13.84 -7.43 -5.15
C LYS A 99 13.14 -8.64 -5.78
N HIS A 100 11.82 -8.68 -5.73
CA HIS A 100 11.06 -9.78 -6.33
C HIS A 100 11.01 -9.68 -7.85
N ALA A 101 10.87 -8.48 -8.42
CA ALA A 101 10.96 -8.26 -9.85
C ALA A 101 12.33 -8.67 -10.41
N ARG A 102 13.41 -8.41 -9.66
CA ARG A 102 14.77 -8.84 -10.02
C ARG A 102 14.95 -10.36 -9.96
N ASN A 103 14.46 -10.99 -8.90
CA ASN A 103 14.72 -12.40 -8.62
C ASN A 103 13.70 -13.35 -9.25
N HIS A 104 12.45 -12.88 -9.43
CA HIS A 104 11.31 -13.69 -9.88
C HIS A 104 10.37 -12.86 -10.76
N PRO A 105 10.81 -12.31 -11.90
CA PRO A 105 10.06 -11.35 -12.73
C PRO A 105 8.69 -11.87 -13.18
N ASP A 106 8.63 -13.14 -13.57
CA ASP A 106 7.42 -13.79 -14.09
C ASP A 106 6.45 -14.28 -13.02
N LYS A 107 6.88 -14.26 -11.74
CA LYS A 107 6.00 -14.67 -10.64
C LYS A 107 4.83 -13.70 -10.52
N ILE A 108 3.63 -14.24 -10.31
CA ILE A 108 2.42 -13.44 -10.06
C ILE A 108 2.61 -12.65 -8.77
N ALA A 109 2.56 -11.32 -8.88
CA ALA A 109 2.57 -10.40 -7.75
C ALA A 109 1.17 -10.31 -7.14
N TYR A 110 0.14 -10.14 -7.96
CA TYR A 110 -1.26 -10.19 -7.53
C TYR A 110 -2.23 -10.44 -8.69
N ILE A 111 -3.46 -10.79 -8.35
CA ILE A 111 -4.57 -10.99 -9.27
C ILE A 111 -5.62 -9.95 -8.93
N PHE A 112 -6.00 -9.16 -9.93
CA PHE A 112 -7.13 -8.23 -9.85
C PHE A 112 -8.37 -8.93 -10.42
N GLU A 113 -9.50 -8.78 -9.74
CA GLU A 113 -10.81 -9.18 -10.24
C GLU A 113 -11.85 -8.12 -9.86
N ASN A 114 -12.68 -7.73 -10.82
CA ASN A 114 -13.76 -6.77 -10.60
C ASN A 114 -15.12 -7.47 -10.40
N GLU A 115 -16.14 -6.68 -10.03
CA GLU A 115 -17.52 -7.18 -9.79
C GLU A 115 -18.17 -7.87 -11.02
N ARG A 116 -17.59 -7.71 -12.22
CA ARG A 116 -18.07 -8.36 -13.46
C ARG A 116 -17.30 -9.65 -13.79
N GLY A 117 -16.43 -10.09 -12.90
CA GLY A 117 -15.58 -11.26 -13.13
C GLY A 117 -14.46 -11.03 -14.14
N ILE A 118 -14.14 -9.76 -14.48
CA ILE A 118 -12.96 -9.45 -15.30
C ILE A 118 -11.75 -9.56 -14.39
N SER A 119 -10.88 -10.51 -14.73
CA SER A 119 -9.66 -10.79 -13.99
C SER A 119 -8.41 -10.35 -14.79
N LYS A 120 -7.42 -9.83 -14.10
CA LYS A 120 -6.09 -9.47 -14.62
C LYS A 120 -5.02 -9.99 -13.69
N THR A 121 -4.12 -10.80 -14.22
CA THR A 121 -2.92 -11.25 -13.51
C THR A 121 -1.79 -10.29 -13.77
N ILE A 122 -1.04 -9.90 -12.73
CA ILE A 122 0.06 -8.95 -12.80
C ILE A 122 1.29 -9.62 -12.21
N SER A 123 2.35 -9.76 -13.02
CA SER A 123 3.64 -10.28 -12.58
C SER A 123 4.44 -9.21 -11.80
N TYR A 124 5.51 -9.63 -11.10
CA TYR A 124 6.40 -8.68 -10.42
C TYR A 124 7.12 -7.74 -11.39
N ASP A 125 7.48 -8.20 -12.59
CA ASP A 125 8.06 -7.35 -13.62
C ASP A 125 7.08 -6.27 -14.10
N GLN A 126 5.84 -6.66 -14.40
CA GLN A 126 4.78 -5.72 -14.77
C GLN A 126 4.48 -4.72 -13.65
N LEU A 127 4.40 -5.18 -12.41
CA LEU A 127 4.20 -4.32 -11.24
C LEU A 127 5.34 -3.31 -11.09
N ALA A 128 6.58 -3.77 -11.18
CA ALA A 128 7.76 -2.89 -11.07
C ALA A 128 7.79 -1.86 -12.20
N SER A 129 7.45 -2.25 -13.43
CA SER A 129 7.39 -1.34 -14.59
C SER A 129 6.36 -0.23 -14.38
N GLU A 130 5.15 -0.56 -13.96
CA GLU A 130 4.08 0.42 -13.69
C GLU A 130 4.46 1.37 -12.54
N VAL A 131 4.97 0.81 -11.44
CA VAL A 131 5.42 1.58 -10.27
C VAL A 131 6.57 2.52 -10.63
N ASN A 132 7.55 2.07 -11.39
CA ASN A 132 8.68 2.89 -11.83
C ASN A 132 8.23 4.03 -12.73
N SER A 133 7.36 3.76 -13.70
CA SER A 133 6.85 4.77 -14.63
C SER A 133 6.10 5.88 -13.89
N LEU A 134 5.19 5.50 -12.99
CA LEU A 134 4.43 6.48 -12.21
C LEU A 134 5.32 7.22 -11.20
N ALA A 135 6.25 6.54 -10.53
CA ALA A 135 7.19 7.13 -9.59
C ALA A 135 8.08 8.19 -10.27
N THR A 136 8.59 7.86 -11.48
CA THR A 136 9.38 8.79 -12.29
C THR A 136 8.54 10.00 -12.70
N ALA A 137 7.31 9.79 -13.19
CA ALA A 137 6.40 10.87 -13.57
C ALA A 137 6.09 11.80 -12.40
N LEU A 138 5.85 11.25 -11.20
CA LEU A 138 5.62 12.04 -9.98
C LEU A 138 6.84 12.87 -9.59
N LYS A 139 8.05 12.31 -9.65
CA LYS A 139 9.31 13.08 -9.41
C LYS A 139 9.47 14.23 -10.40
N HIS A 140 9.19 13.99 -11.69
CA HIS A 140 9.22 15.04 -12.72
C HIS A 140 8.12 16.08 -12.55
N ALA A 141 6.98 15.71 -11.97
CA ALA A 141 5.93 16.65 -11.58
C ALA A 141 6.25 17.45 -10.31
N GLY A 142 7.45 17.24 -9.72
CA GLY A 142 7.95 18.00 -8.58
C GLY A 142 7.68 17.37 -7.21
N VAL A 143 7.13 16.15 -7.15
CA VAL A 143 6.92 15.43 -5.87
C VAL A 143 8.25 15.03 -5.27
N LYS A 144 8.44 15.32 -3.99
CA LYS A 144 9.65 15.05 -3.20
C LYS A 144 9.32 14.15 -2.01
N LYS A 145 10.36 13.61 -1.39
CA LYS A 145 10.26 12.91 -0.11
C LYS A 145 9.52 13.78 0.92
N GLY A 146 8.52 13.19 1.57
CA GLY A 146 7.68 13.84 2.57
C GLY A 146 6.48 14.61 2.02
N ASP A 147 6.41 14.87 0.70
CA ASP A 147 5.23 15.49 0.10
C ASP A 147 4.04 14.55 0.15
N THR A 148 2.84 15.11 0.30
CA THR A 148 1.62 14.31 0.35
C THR A 148 0.90 14.27 -0.99
N VAL A 149 0.53 13.05 -1.41
CA VAL A 149 -0.27 12.78 -2.61
C VAL A 149 -1.62 12.18 -2.20
N GLY A 150 -2.72 12.83 -2.58
CA GLY A 150 -4.06 12.32 -2.37
C GLY A 150 -4.38 11.20 -3.37
N ILE A 151 -4.95 10.09 -2.90
CA ILE A 151 -5.43 8.99 -3.75
C ILE A 151 -6.91 8.77 -3.45
N TYR A 152 -7.76 9.03 -4.45
CA TYR A 152 -9.20 8.81 -4.36
C TYR A 152 -9.66 7.96 -5.54
N MET A 153 -9.49 6.65 -5.42
CA MET A 153 -9.70 5.71 -6.51
C MET A 153 -10.59 4.54 -6.09
N PRO A 154 -11.33 3.94 -7.05
CA PRO A 154 -11.94 2.63 -6.83
C PRO A 154 -10.85 1.55 -6.73
N MET A 155 -11.28 0.32 -6.42
CA MET A 155 -10.38 -0.84 -6.39
C MET A 155 -10.01 -1.26 -7.82
N ILE A 156 -9.08 -0.54 -8.43
CA ILE A 156 -8.48 -0.81 -9.73
C ILE A 156 -6.96 -0.93 -9.58
N PRO A 157 -6.24 -1.58 -10.49
CA PRO A 157 -4.78 -1.77 -10.37
C PRO A 157 -4.00 -0.47 -10.16
N GLU A 158 -4.41 0.61 -10.82
CA GLU A 158 -3.77 1.93 -10.73
C GLU A 158 -3.80 2.52 -9.31
N ALA A 159 -4.78 2.15 -8.49
CA ALA A 159 -4.82 2.56 -7.08
C ALA A 159 -3.63 1.97 -6.31
N PHE A 160 -3.35 0.68 -6.53
CA PHE A 160 -2.22 -0.01 -5.91
C PHE A 160 -0.87 0.48 -6.45
N PHE A 161 -0.77 0.68 -7.76
CA PHE A 161 0.43 1.29 -8.37
C PHE A 161 0.71 2.67 -7.79
N SER A 162 -0.33 3.48 -7.57
CA SER A 162 -0.19 4.83 -7.02
C SER A 162 0.34 4.84 -5.59
N MET A 163 -0.15 3.93 -4.72
CA MET A 163 0.37 3.79 -3.36
C MET A 163 1.85 3.38 -3.37
N LEU A 164 2.22 2.41 -4.19
CA LEU A 164 3.60 1.94 -4.29
C LEU A 164 4.53 2.99 -4.92
N ALA A 165 4.08 3.71 -5.96
CA ALA A 165 4.87 4.75 -6.58
C ALA A 165 5.19 5.90 -5.61
N CYS A 166 4.21 6.35 -4.81
CA CYS A 166 4.45 7.33 -3.75
C CYS A 166 5.47 6.80 -2.74
N SER A 167 5.26 5.58 -2.23
CA SER A 167 6.15 4.95 -1.25
C SER A 167 7.57 4.78 -1.79
N LYS A 168 7.73 4.46 -3.09
CA LYS A 168 9.03 4.29 -3.74
C LYS A 168 9.88 5.55 -3.69
N ILE A 169 9.27 6.71 -3.88
CA ILE A 169 9.95 8.02 -3.88
C ILE A 169 9.92 8.73 -2.52
N GLY A 170 9.46 8.05 -1.47
CA GLY A 170 9.36 8.61 -0.12
C GLY A 170 8.26 9.65 0.05
N ALA A 171 7.31 9.76 -0.89
CA ALA A 171 6.12 10.58 -0.73
C ALA A 171 5.08 9.86 0.15
N VAL A 172 4.32 10.64 0.90
CA VAL A 172 3.26 10.12 1.80
C VAL A 172 1.95 10.06 1.03
N HIS A 173 1.38 8.86 0.85
CA HIS A 173 0.07 8.78 0.21
C HIS A 173 -1.07 8.90 1.23
N ALA A 174 -2.05 9.77 0.92
CA ALA A 174 -3.29 9.92 1.67
C ALA A 174 -4.42 9.24 0.90
N THR A 175 -4.70 7.98 1.25
CA THR A 175 -5.68 7.17 0.52
C THR A 175 -7.07 7.37 1.11
N VAL A 176 -8.00 7.83 0.26
CA VAL A 176 -9.40 8.07 0.62
C VAL A 176 -10.29 7.10 -0.16
N PHE A 177 -11.10 6.36 0.56
CA PHE A 177 -12.03 5.40 -0.04
C PHE A 177 -13.02 6.10 -1.00
N SER A 178 -13.12 5.63 -2.23
CA SER A 178 -13.96 6.23 -3.29
C SER A 178 -15.47 6.20 -3.01
N GLY A 179 -15.90 5.47 -1.98
CA GLY A 179 -17.28 5.50 -1.49
C GLY A 179 -17.64 6.77 -0.70
N PHE A 180 -16.66 7.53 -0.21
CA PHE A 180 -16.92 8.79 0.47
C PHE A 180 -17.39 9.89 -0.49
N GLY A 181 -18.21 10.82 0.03
CA GLY A 181 -18.66 11.98 -0.73
C GLY A 181 -17.61 13.08 -0.84
N GLY A 182 -17.86 14.09 -1.70
CA GLY A 182 -16.92 15.18 -1.96
C GLY A 182 -16.50 15.97 -0.71
N GLN A 183 -17.40 16.20 0.25
CA GLN A 183 -17.07 16.90 1.49
C GLN A 183 -16.03 16.13 2.33
N ALA A 184 -16.19 14.82 2.45
CA ALA A 184 -15.26 13.98 3.18
C ALA A 184 -13.88 13.88 2.48
N LEU A 185 -13.87 13.90 1.16
CA LEU A 185 -12.64 14.01 0.37
C LEU A 185 -11.97 15.38 0.57
N CYS A 186 -12.74 16.47 0.46
CA CYS A 186 -12.24 17.84 0.65
C CYS A 186 -11.54 18.00 2.00
N SER A 187 -12.19 17.58 3.11
CA SER A 187 -11.62 17.72 4.44
C SER A 187 -10.27 16.99 4.58
N ARG A 188 -10.14 15.81 3.99
CA ARG A 188 -8.90 15.00 4.03
C ARG A 188 -7.79 15.61 3.17
N LEU A 189 -8.12 16.08 1.97
CA LEU A 189 -7.15 16.76 1.10
C LEU A 189 -6.60 18.04 1.72
N ARG A 190 -7.44 18.79 2.45
CA ARG A 190 -7.02 19.98 3.21
C ARG A 190 -6.12 19.61 4.39
N ASP A 191 -6.54 18.63 5.18
CA ASP A 191 -5.84 18.21 6.38
C ASP A 191 -4.43 17.73 6.05
N CYS A 192 -4.26 16.91 4.99
CA CYS A 192 -2.97 16.42 4.55
C CYS A 192 -2.22 17.38 3.58
N ASN A 193 -2.80 18.53 3.24
CA ASN A 193 -2.22 19.52 2.32
C ASN A 193 -1.74 18.92 0.97
N ALA A 194 -2.49 17.98 0.41
CA ALA A 194 -2.12 17.33 -0.85
C ALA A 194 -2.13 18.32 -2.02
N GLN A 195 -1.05 18.34 -2.83
CA GLN A 195 -0.95 19.15 -4.02
C GLN A 195 -1.31 18.39 -5.30
N ILE A 196 -1.23 17.08 -5.27
CA ILE A 196 -1.61 16.18 -6.35
C ILE A 196 -2.73 15.28 -5.88
N LEU A 197 -3.73 15.07 -6.73
CA LEU A 197 -4.79 14.08 -6.55
C LEU A 197 -4.72 13.06 -7.68
N ILE A 198 -4.57 11.78 -7.32
CA ILE A 198 -4.71 10.66 -8.26
C ILE A 198 -6.10 10.06 -8.06
N THR A 199 -6.89 9.97 -9.15
CA THR A 199 -8.30 9.59 -9.07
C THR A 199 -8.78 8.84 -10.31
N ALA A 200 -10.07 8.55 -10.38
CA ALA A 200 -10.74 8.03 -11.56
C ALA A 200 -12.04 8.82 -11.81
N ASP A 201 -12.52 8.81 -13.03
CA ASP A 201 -13.77 9.50 -13.38
C ASP A 201 -14.99 8.72 -12.93
N THR A 202 -14.89 7.39 -12.94
CA THR A 202 -16.02 6.51 -12.61
C THR A 202 -15.57 5.35 -11.71
N MET A 203 -16.51 4.82 -10.95
CA MET A 203 -16.36 3.52 -10.30
C MET A 203 -17.55 2.61 -10.58
N GLN A 204 -17.31 1.32 -10.57
CA GLN A 204 -18.37 0.32 -10.63
C GLN A 204 -18.75 -0.10 -9.22
N ARG A 205 -20.05 -0.16 -8.94
CA ARG A 205 -20.59 -0.71 -7.70
C ARG A 205 -21.96 -1.28 -7.94
N LYS A 206 -22.19 -2.55 -7.58
CA LYS A 206 -23.46 -3.25 -7.79
C LYS A 206 -23.96 -3.14 -9.25
N SER A 207 -23.05 -3.39 -10.21
CA SER A 207 -23.30 -3.27 -11.65
C SER A 207 -23.65 -1.88 -12.16
N GLN A 208 -23.60 -0.83 -11.34
CA GLN A 208 -23.82 0.57 -11.73
C GLN A 208 -22.50 1.31 -11.90
N ASN A 209 -22.44 2.18 -12.89
CA ASN A 209 -21.37 3.17 -13.01
C ASN A 209 -21.72 4.39 -12.17
N ILE A 210 -20.87 4.69 -11.20
CA ILE A 210 -21.00 5.88 -10.35
C ILE A 210 -20.00 6.91 -10.85
N ASP A 211 -20.47 8.13 -11.09
CA ASP A 211 -19.63 9.26 -11.44
C ASP A 211 -18.81 9.70 -10.21
N LEU A 212 -17.50 9.56 -10.29
CA LEU A 212 -16.57 10.07 -9.28
C LEU A 212 -16.10 11.48 -9.61
N LYS A 213 -16.12 11.86 -10.91
CA LYS A 213 -15.69 13.19 -11.36
C LYS A 213 -16.50 14.28 -10.67
N GLU A 214 -17.82 14.14 -10.62
CA GLU A 214 -18.68 15.08 -9.90
C GLU A 214 -18.29 15.21 -8.42
N ARG A 215 -17.90 14.10 -7.77
CA ARG A 215 -17.52 14.09 -6.35
C ARG A 215 -16.18 14.78 -6.10
N TRP A 216 -15.13 14.40 -6.85
CA TRP A 216 -13.83 15.00 -6.62
C TRP A 216 -13.75 16.45 -7.12
N THR A 217 -14.46 16.86 -8.18
CA THR A 217 -14.50 18.25 -8.58
C THR A 217 -15.09 19.15 -7.50
N LYS A 218 -16.19 18.72 -6.86
CA LYS A 218 -16.77 19.43 -5.70
C LYS A 218 -15.83 19.47 -4.49
N ALA A 219 -14.99 18.44 -4.34
CA ALA A 219 -14.04 18.34 -3.23
C ALA A 219 -12.85 19.28 -3.35
N LEU A 220 -12.54 19.79 -4.54
CA LEU A 220 -11.32 20.59 -4.77
C LEU A 220 -11.39 22.02 -4.22
N GLU A 221 -12.58 22.55 -3.92
CA GLU A 221 -12.72 23.90 -3.39
C GLU A 221 -11.95 24.09 -2.08
N GLY A 222 -11.10 25.12 -2.06
CA GLY A 222 -10.29 25.46 -0.90
C GLY A 222 -9.23 24.41 -0.51
N THR A 223 -8.87 23.50 -1.42
CA THR A 223 -7.73 22.58 -1.27
C THR A 223 -6.50 23.12 -1.97
N SER A 224 -5.31 22.61 -1.58
CA SER A 224 -4.03 22.92 -2.21
C SER A 224 -3.76 22.12 -3.48
N VAL A 225 -4.71 21.29 -3.95
CA VAL A 225 -4.54 20.44 -5.14
C VAL A 225 -4.41 21.30 -6.39
N LEU A 226 -3.30 21.18 -7.08
CA LEU A 226 -2.99 21.91 -8.32
C LEU A 226 -3.08 21.02 -9.56
N LYS A 227 -2.74 19.72 -9.40
CA LYS A 227 -2.72 18.74 -10.50
C LYS A 227 -3.59 17.54 -10.17
N ILE A 228 -4.40 17.12 -11.13
CA ILE A 228 -5.26 15.93 -11.03
C ILE A 228 -4.81 14.93 -12.10
N ILE A 229 -4.51 13.70 -11.66
CA ILE A 229 -4.18 12.57 -12.52
C ILE A 229 -5.37 11.62 -12.46
N THR A 230 -6.07 11.40 -13.60
CA THR A 230 -7.30 10.61 -13.59
C THR A 230 -7.25 9.40 -14.52
N VAL A 231 -7.76 8.28 -14.05
CA VAL A 231 -8.08 7.13 -14.92
C VAL A 231 -9.44 7.42 -15.54
N GLY A 232 -9.43 7.96 -16.78
CA GLY A 232 -10.61 8.39 -17.48
C GLY A 232 -10.36 9.52 -18.49
N ARG A 233 -11.36 10.32 -18.76
CA ARG A 233 -11.30 11.40 -19.74
C ARG A 233 -10.74 12.69 -19.13
N THR A 234 -9.94 13.40 -19.94
CA THR A 234 -9.34 14.67 -19.56
C THR A 234 -10.17 15.83 -20.09
N ASP A 235 -10.65 16.69 -19.17
CA ASP A 235 -11.21 17.99 -19.45
C ASP A 235 -10.57 18.98 -18.46
N SER A 236 -10.48 20.26 -18.80
CA SER A 236 -10.00 21.29 -17.87
C SER A 236 -11.03 21.57 -16.75
N TYR A 237 -10.59 21.90 -15.55
CA TYR A 237 -11.45 22.28 -14.44
C TYR A 237 -10.85 23.43 -13.63
N ASN A 238 -11.50 24.60 -13.69
CA ASN A 238 -11.21 25.79 -12.86
C ASN A 238 -9.73 26.16 -12.73
N GLY A 239 -8.99 26.14 -13.84
CA GLY A 239 -7.57 26.49 -13.89
C GLY A 239 -6.60 25.45 -13.32
N ARG A 240 -7.09 24.27 -12.90
CA ARG A 240 -6.27 23.14 -12.49
C ARG A 240 -5.90 22.27 -13.68
N GLU A 241 -4.69 21.73 -13.63
CA GLU A 241 -4.22 20.78 -14.64
C GLU A 241 -4.86 19.41 -14.41
N ILE A 242 -5.58 18.91 -15.41
CA ILE A 242 -6.08 17.52 -15.41
C ILE A 242 -5.41 16.78 -16.54
N ILE A 243 -4.79 15.64 -16.19
CA ILE A 243 -4.11 14.76 -17.15
C ILE A 243 -4.59 13.33 -16.95
N SER A 244 -4.75 12.57 -18.04
CA SER A 244 -5.05 11.14 -17.91
C SER A 244 -3.85 10.39 -17.34
N TYR A 245 -4.13 9.34 -16.57
CA TYR A 245 -3.09 8.48 -15.99
C TYR A 245 -2.12 7.95 -17.05
N SER A 246 -2.66 7.46 -18.17
CA SER A 246 -1.86 6.95 -19.28
C SER A 246 -0.98 8.02 -19.95
N GLU A 247 -1.49 9.22 -20.11
CA GLU A 247 -0.73 10.36 -20.66
C GLU A 247 0.34 10.83 -19.68
N PHE A 248 0.05 10.81 -18.39
CA PHE A 248 0.98 11.22 -17.34
C PHE A 248 2.23 10.34 -17.26
N ILE A 249 2.09 9.04 -17.51
CA ILE A 249 3.20 8.08 -17.44
C ILE A 249 3.85 7.75 -18.79
N LYS A 250 3.27 8.16 -19.94
CA LYS A 250 3.66 7.67 -21.27
C LYS A 250 5.14 7.85 -21.59
N ASP A 251 5.71 9.00 -21.25
CA ASP A 251 7.10 9.35 -21.55
C ASP A 251 8.10 8.66 -20.59
N TYR A 252 7.59 7.94 -19.59
CA TYR A 252 8.36 7.26 -18.56
C TYR A 252 8.21 5.74 -18.59
N LEU A 253 7.50 5.21 -19.60
CA LEU A 253 7.34 3.76 -19.76
C LEU A 253 8.70 3.07 -19.98
N GLY A 254 8.97 2.04 -19.19
CA GLY A 254 10.24 1.30 -19.22
C GLY A 254 11.44 2.02 -18.61
N ILE A 255 11.24 3.20 -18.00
CA ILE A 255 12.29 3.92 -17.27
C ILE A 255 12.32 3.41 -15.83
N SER A 256 13.51 3.05 -15.34
CA SER A 256 13.71 2.71 -13.94
C SER A 256 13.67 3.96 -13.05
N CYS A 257 13.16 3.82 -11.84
CA CYS A 257 13.16 4.86 -10.83
C CYS A 257 13.95 4.38 -9.61
N ASP A 258 14.94 5.16 -9.17
CA ASP A 258 15.67 4.85 -7.95
C ASP A 258 14.73 4.93 -6.75
N THR A 259 14.83 3.91 -5.89
CA THR A 259 14.04 3.79 -4.67
C THR A 259 14.66 4.66 -3.57
N GLU A 260 13.87 5.55 -3.00
CA GLU A 260 14.30 6.47 -1.94
C GLU A 260 14.66 5.70 -0.66
N ILE A 261 15.77 6.07 -0.03
CA ILE A 261 16.17 5.50 1.25
C ILE A 261 15.42 6.22 2.36
N MET A 262 14.56 5.48 3.06
CA MET A 262 13.70 5.99 4.13
C MET A 262 14.23 5.58 5.51
N ASP A 263 14.01 6.44 6.49
CA ASP A 263 14.10 6.03 7.89
C ASP A 263 12.93 5.10 8.22
N SER A 264 13.12 4.15 9.13
CA SER A 264 12.04 3.28 9.62
C SER A 264 10.88 4.05 10.26
N GLU A 265 11.15 5.24 10.76
CA GLU A 265 10.18 6.15 11.40
C GLU A 265 9.62 7.21 10.44
N ASP A 266 10.08 7.28 9.18
CA ASP A 266 9.52 8.20 8.20
C ASP A 266 8.05 7.85 7.90
N PRO A 267 7.15 8.83 7.79
CA PRO A 267 5.75 8.60 7.44
C PRO A 267 5.61 7.90 6.08
N LEU A 268 4.83 6.82 6.03
CA LEU A 268 4.57 6.06 4.80
C LEU A 268 3.24 6.48 4.17
N PHE A 269 2.18 6.58 4.99
CA PHE A 269 0.85 6.96 4.52
C PHE A 269 0.01 7.62 5.62
N ILE A 270 -1.06 8.30 5.19
CA ILE A 270 -2.09 8.85 6.07
C ILE A 270 -3.38 8.06 5.84
N LEU A 271 -3.91 7.48 6.89
CA LEU A 271 -5.18 6.77 6.87
C LEU A 271 -6.13 7.34 7.90
N TYR A 272 -7.34 7.69 7.46
CA TYR A 272 -8.37 8.25 8.31
C TYR A 272 -9.29 7.15 8.81
N THR A 273 -9.52 7.12 10.11
CA THR A 273 -10.45 6.20 10.77
C THR A 273 -11.83 6.85 10.95
N SER A 274 -12.80 6.06 11.33
CA SER A 274 -14.16 6.53 11.59
C SER A 274 -14.37 7.13 13.00
N GLY A 275 -13.32 7.26 13.78
CA GLY A 275 -13.36 7.75 15.16
C GLY A 275 -13.17 6.66 16.18
#